data_c1e14bda422120478c479b104b436b80
#
_entry.id   c1e14bda422120478c479b104b436b80
#
_cell.length_a   1.000
_cell.length_b   1.000
_cell.length_c   1.000
_cell.angle_alpha   90.00
_cell.angle_beta   90.00
_cell.angle_gamma   90.00
#
_symmetry.space_group_name_H-M   'P 1'
#
loop_
_entity.id
_entity.type
_entity.pdbx_description
1 polymer ?
#
loop_
_entity_poly.entity_id
_entity_poly.type
_entity_poly.pdbx_seq_one_letter_code
_entity_poly.pdbx_strand_id
1 'polypeptide(L)'
;MTTPSSNRIGRNLHYERWRWQIFAITWLAYFGFYLTRKTFSVAKIGMEQDPDVLLTPSDMAWIDGAYLVAYAVGQFLSGIFADRSGTRKVVLVGMSVSVLAAAAMGASSITVMLGIFFCLQGACQSTGWAPLMKNMGNFFSQRERGTVIGLWSTNYAVGGMVASVFAGYWGDLMGWRFAFFIPAATLLGVWVLFILFQRNRPEDVGLPSIETYHGEETAMLVEDQSPEDEHKGSWKVIKEVLSNRTLLVICLAYFLTKPARYAILFWGPKYINEKLGSGMTESGAISALFETAGIAGAILSGVVSDRVFGARRAPVCVIALVALGGFLLVMDGLPATRVVMAGSYLLIGLLIFVPDTILNGPAAIDFGTKQGAATAAGFINGAGSVGGIIGGTIPGFFADRWGWNGVFWLLGGMALTAAVVLMPQWNAMPATASRTKE
;
A
#
# COMPACT_ATOMS: atom_id res chain seq x y z
N MET A 1 -41.77 16.79 -31.96
CA MET A 1 -40.47 16.51 -31.38
C MET A 1 -40.66 16.13 -29.93
N THR A 2 -40.76 14.84 -29.66
CA THR A 2 -40.97 14.28 -28.32
C THR A 2 -39.59 14.06 -27.70
N THR A 3 -39.30 14.78 -26.63
CA THR A 3 -38.14 14.55 -25.77
C THR A 3 -38.18 13.13 -25.22
N PRO A 4 -37.09 12.34 -25.31
CA PRO A 4 -37.06 11.03 -24.69
C PRO A 4 -37.08 11.23 -23.17
N SER A 5 -38.12 10.69 -22.52
CA SER A 5 -38.21 10.61 -21.08
C SER A 5 -36.99 9.91 -20.52
N SER A 6 -36.22 10.58 -19.64
CA SER A 6 -35.17 9.97 -18.85
C SER A 6 -35.81 8.90 -17.95
N ASN A 7 -35.82 7.67 -18.41
CA ASN A 7 -36.15 6.52 -17.60
C ASN A 7 -35.08 6.40 -16.48
N ARG A 8 -35.28 7.06 -15.34
CA ARG A 8 -34.55 6.74 -14.12
C ARG A 8 -34.96 5.32 -13.75
N ILE A 9 -34.14 4.36 -14.15
CA ILE A 9 -34.27 2.99 -13.67
C ILE A 9 -34.26 3.07 -12.14
N GLY A 10 -35.37 2.73 -11.54
CA GLY A 10 -35.51 2.76 -10.07
C GLY A 10 -34.40 1.92 -9.45
N ARG A 11 -33.82 2.41 -8.35
CA ARG A 11 -32.75 1.70 -7.63
C ARG A 11 -33.17 0.24 -7.40
N ASN A 12 -32.54 -0.69 -8.12
CA ASN A 12 -32.76 -2.12 -7.92
C ASN A 12 -32.02 -2.54 -6.64
N LEU A 13 -32.76 -2.73 -5.55
CA LEU A 13 -32.22 -3.12 -4.25
C LEU A 13 -31.39 -4.41 -4.30
N HIS A 14 -31.73 -5.33 -5.21
CA HIS A 14 -30.97 -6.56 -5.38
C HIS A 14 -29.58 -6.27 -5.98
N TYR A 15 -29.51 -5.37 -6.97
CA TYR A 15 -28.26 -4.93 -7.58
C TYR A 15 -27.38 -4.21 -6.56
N GLU A 16 -27.93 -3.25 -5.82
CA GLU A 16 -27.20 -2.50 -4.80
C GLU A 16 -26.66 -3.41 -3.68
N ARG A 17 -27.44 -4.43 -3.27
CA ARG A 17 -26.99 -5.41 -2.29
C ARG A 17 -25.74 -6.16 -2.76
N TRP A 18 -25.69 -6.60 -4.02
CA TRP A 18 -24.53 -7.27 -4.58
C TRP A 18 -23.31 -6.34 -4.64
N ARG A 19 -23.48 -5.10 -5.05
CA ARG A 19 -22.38 -4.11 -5.08
C ARG A 19 -21.73 -3.95 -3.71
N TRP A 20 -22.52 -3.68 -2.70
CA TRP A 20 -21.99 -3.50 -1.34
C TRP A 20 -21.49 -4.80 -0.72
N GLN A 21 -22.03 -5.96 -1.08
CA GLN A 21 -21.49 -7.26 -0.69
C GLN A 21 -20.10 -7.48 -1.28
N ILE A 22 -19.90 -7.17 -2.58
CA ILE A 22 -18.60 -7.27 -3.23
C ILE A 22 -17.63 -6.28 -2.61
N PHE A 23 -18.06 -5.04 -2.35
CA PHE A 23 -17.26 -4.07 -1.61
C PHE A 23 -16.75 -4.64 -0.27
N ALA A 24 -17.67 -5.12 0.56
CA ALA A 24 -17.36 -5.62 1.88
C ALA A 24 -16.42 -6.83 1.86
N ILE A 25 -16.70 -7.81 0.99
CA ILE A 25 -15.89 -9.03 0.93
C ILE A 25 -14.50 -8.79 0.34
N THR A 26 -14.36 -7.90 -0.65
CA THR A 26 -13.06 -7.53 -1.21
C THR A 26 -12.26 -6.64 -0.24
N TRP A 27 -12.92 -5.75 0.49
CA TRP A 27 -12.32 -4.99 1.58
C TRP A 27 -11.77 -5.92 2.66
N LEU A 28 -12.59 -6.88 3.10
CA LEU A 28 -12.21 -7.86 4.12
C LEU A 28 -11.07 -8.78 3.66
N ALA A 29 -11.06 -9.17 2.37
CA ALA A 29 -9.98 -9.98 1.80
C ALA A 29 -8.63 -9.24 1.84
N TYR A 30 -8.60 -7.96 1.46
CA TYR A 30 -7.37 -7.19 1.48
C TYR A 30 -6.93 -6.85 2.90
N PHE A 31 -7.86 -6.54 3.79
CA PHE A 31 -7.62 -6.44 5.23
C PHE A 31 -7.00 -7.73 5.79
N GLY A 32 -7.54 -8.89 5.41
CA GLY A 32 -7.03 -10.20 5.83
C GLY A 32 -5.59 -10.47 5.38
N PHE A 33 -5.19 -10.05 4.18
CA PHE A 33 -3.79 -10.11 3.76
C PHE A 33 -2.87 -9.29 4.68
N TYR A 34 -3.32 -8.13 5.15
CA TYR A 34 -2.54 -7.31 6.08
C TYR A 34 -2.36 -7.97 7.45
N LEU A 35 -3.35 -8.73 7.92
CA LEU A 35 -3.22 -9.46 9.20
C LEU A 35 -2.01 -10.39 9.20
N THR A 36 -1.74 -11.09 8.08
CA THR A 36 -0.60 -11.99 7.99
C THR A 36 0.69 -11.31 7.51
N ARG A 37 0.60 -10.17 6.83
CA ARG A 37 1.77 -9.40 6.36
C ARG A 37 2.60 -8.82 7.50
N LYS A 38 1.93 -8.33 8.54
CA LYS A 38 2.55 -7.61 9.66
C LYS A 38 3.06 -8.54 10.77
N THR A 39 2.72 -9.81 10.72
CA THR A 39 3.07 -10.77 11.79
C THR A 39 4.56 -10.84 12.04
N PHE A 40 5.38 -10.97 10.99
CA PHE A 40 6.82 -11.08 11.14
C PHE A 40 7.45 -9.84 11.77
N SER A 41 6.96 -8.63 11.47
CA SER A 41 7.49 -7.39 12.07
C SER A 41 7.34 -7.33 13.59
N VAL A 42 6.29 -7.95 14.12
CA VAL A 42 6.02 -8.04 15.57
C VAL A 42 6.69 -9.27 16.17
N ALA A 43 6.61 -10.41 15.48
CA ALA A 43 7.16 -11.68 15.95
C ALA A 43 8.69 -11.66 16.10
N LYS A 44 9.42 -10.80 15.36
CA LYS A 44 10.87 -10.57 15.54
C LYS A 44 11.27 -10.40 16.99
N ILE A 45 10.44 -9.71 17.78
CA ILE A 45 10.68 -9.46 19.22
C ILE A 45 10.75 -10.79 20.00
N GLY A 46 9.76 -11.66 19.81
CA GLY A 46 9.72 -12.95 20.50
C GLY A 46 10.70 -13.97 19.92
N MET A 47 10.95 -13.92 18.60
CA MET A 47 11.91 -14.81 17.94
C MET A 47 13.35 -14.55 18.38
N GLU A 48 13.72 -13.31 18.64
CA GLU A 48 15.05 -12.95 19.12
C GLU A 48 15.32 -13.45 20.57
N GLN A 49 14.24 -13.64 21.32
CA GLN A 49 14.31 -14.16 22.70
C GLN A 49 14.22 -15.69 22.79
N ASP A 50 13.89 -16.36 21.68
CA ASP A 50 13.74 -17.80 21.63
C ASP A 50 15.09 -18.47 21.35
N PRO A 51 15.64 -19.27 22.30
CA PRO A 51 16.94 -19.92 22.12
C PRO A 51 16.98 -20.94 20.95
N ASP A 52 15.82 -21.42 20.51
CA ASP A 52 15.71 -22.34 19.38
C ASP A 52 15.72 -21.63 18.03
N VAL A 53 15.69 -20.31 18.03
CA VAL A 53 15.63 -19.46 16.80
C VAL A 53 16.86 -18.56 16.76
N LEU A 54 17.86 -18.97 15.98
CA LEU A 54 19.08 -18.20 15.81
C LEU A 54 18.92 -17.20 14.65
N LEU A 55 18.25 -16.09 14.89
CA LEU A 55 18.04 -15.01 13.91
C LEU A 55 18.87 -13.78 14.28
N THR A 56 19.78 -13.41 13.39
CA THR A 56 20.44 -12.11 13.47
C THR A 56 19.57 -11.02 12.84
N PRO A 57 19.77 -9.73 13.17
CA PRO A 57 19.10 -8.62 12.46
C PRO A 57 19.34 -8.65 10.94
N SER A 58 20.53 -9.08 10.48
CA SER A 58 20.81 -9.28 9.06
C SER A 58 19.97 -10.39 8.43
N ASP A 59 19.72 -11.49 9.14
CA ASP A 59 18.82 -12.56 8.66
C ASP A 59 17.38 -12.04 8.52
N MET A 60 16.91 -11.29 9.52
CA MET A 60 15.58 -10.66 9.49
C MET A 60 15.46 -9.70 8.29
N ALA A 61 16.53 -8.95 7.96
CA ALA A 61 16.56 -8.08 6.79
C ALA A 61 16.48 -8.85 5.48
N TRP A 62 17.19 -9.97 5.36
CA TRP A 62 17.09 -10.85 4.19
C TRP A 62 15.69 -11.42 4.01
N ILE A 63 15.05 -11.85 5.11
CA ILE A 63 13.68 -12.37 5.11
C ILE A 63 12.70 -11.29 4.63
N ASP A 64 12.78 -10.07 5.17
CA ASP A 64 11.96 -8.93 4.74
C ASP A 64 12.22 -8.57 3.27
N GLY A 65 13.50 -8.56 2.85
CA GLY A 65 13.91 -8.29 1.47
C GLY A 65 13.33 -9.31 0.49
N ALA A 66 13.39 -10.60 0.82
CA ALA A 66 12.83 -11.68 0.01
C ALA A 66 11.31 -11.50 -0.19
N TYR A 67 10.58 -11.17 0.88
CA TYR A 67 9.16 -10.85 0.80
C TYR A 67 8.89 -9.67 -0.14
N LEU A 68 9.61 -8.57 0.04
CA LEU A 68 9.38 -7.33 -0.72
C LEU A 68 9.71 -7.49 -2.21
N VAL A 69 10.78 -8.19 -2.54
CA VAL A 69 11.14 -8.51 -3.94
C VAL A 69 10.07 -9.38 -4.57
N ALA A 70 9.67 -10.45 -3.89
CA ALA A 70 8.64 -11.36 -4.37
C ALA A 70 7.29 -10.66 -4.55
N TYR A 71 6.93 -9.79 -3.61
CA TYR A 71 5.72 -8.96 -3.69
C TYR A 71 5.77 -8.00 -4.89
N ALA A 72 6.89 -7.30 -5.10
CA ALA A 72 7.05 -6.38 -6.22
C ALA A 72 6.94 -7.10 -7.58
N VAL A 73 7.64 -8.22 -7.75
CA VAL A 73 7.55 -9.04 -8.97
C VAL A 73 6.14 -9.59 -9.16
N GLY A 74 5.55 -10.11 -8.09
CA GLY A 74 4.21 -10.68 -8.11
C GLY A 74 3.13 -9.67 -8.50
N GLN A 75 3.27 -8.39 -8.15
CA GLN A 75 2.31 -7.35 -8.55
C GLN A 75 2.19 -7.18 -10.07
N PHE A 76 3.29 -7.29 -10.82
CA PHE A 76 3.25 -7.25 -12.29
C PHE A 76 2.52 -8.48 -12.86
N LEU A 77 2.73 -9.65 -12.26
CA LEU A 77 2.15 -10.90 -12.75
C LEU A 77 0.67 -11.06 -12.36
N SER A 78 0.29 -10.59 -11.18
CA SER A 78 -1.05 -10.79 -10.63
C SER A 78 -2.16 -10.17 -11.48
N GLY A 79 -1.90 -9.01 -12.08
CA GLY A 79 -2.82 -8.38 -13.02
C GLY A 79 -3.07 -9.26 -14.25
N ILE A 80 -1.99 -9.76 -14.86
CA ILE A 80 -2.05 -10.65 -16.04
C ILE A 80 -2.80 -11.95 -15.72
N PHE A 81 -2.54 -12.55 -14.55
CA PHE A 81 -3.25 -13.76 -14.13
C PHE A 81 -4.74 -13.48 -13.86
N ALA A 82 -5.07 -12.31 -13.28
CA ALA A 82 -6.46 -11.93 -13.05
C ALA A 82 -7.23 -11.68 -14.35
N ASP A 83 -6.55 -11.21 -15.40
CA ASP A 83 -7.16 -11.03 -16.71
C ASP A 83 -7.49 -12.37 -17.37
N ARG A 84 -6.60 -13.34 -17.25
CA ARG A 84 -6.76 -14.67 -17.86
C ARG A 84 -7.67 -15.60 -17.08
N SER A 85 -7.54 -15.64 -15.76
CA SER A 85 -8.18 -16.65 -14.90
C SER A 85 -9.34 -16.12 -14.06
N GLY A 86 -9.57 -14.80 -14.09
CA GLY A 86 -10.55 -14.10 -13.26
C GLY A 86 -10.04 -13.81 -11.84
N THR A 87 -10.49 -12.70 -11.28
CA THR A 87 -10.09 -12.21 -9.96
C THR A 87 -10.28 -13.25 -8.86
N ARG A 88 -11.43 -13.94 -8.87
CA ARG A 88 -11.79 -14.90 -7.81
C ARG A 88 -10.75 -15.99 -7.64
N LYS A 89 -10.35 -16.67 -8.72
CA LYS A 89 -9.40 -17.77 -8.66
C LYS A 89 -8.03 -17.30 -8.20
N VAL A 90 -7.55 -16.18 -8.73
CA VAL A 90 -6.23 -15.62 -8.41
C VAL A 90 -6.13 -15.25 -6.95
N VAL A 91 -7.14 -14.54 -6.41
CA VAL A 91 -7.16 -14.13 -5.00
C VAL A 91 -7.29 -15.34 -4.07
N LEU A 92 -8.16 -16.31 -4.40
CA LEU A 92 -8.31 -17.53 -3.60
C LEU A 92 -7.02 -18.31 -3.49
N VAL A 93 -6.30 -18.52 -4.59
CA VAL A 93 -4.99 -19.18 -4.59
C VAL A 93 -4.00 -18.37 -3.75
N GLY A 94 -3.93 -17.06 -3.94
CA GLY A 94 -3.07 -16.17 -3.16
C GLY A 94 -3.35 -16.23 -1.65
N MET A 95 -4.63 -16.24 -1.24
CA MET A 95 -5.01 -16.38 0.16
C MET A 95 -4.66 -17.77 0.71
N SER A 96 -4.95 -18.85 -0.04
CA SER A 96 -4.63 -20.22 0.38
C SER A 96 -3.14 -20.38 0.68
N VAL A 97 -2.30 -19.96 -0.26
CA VAL A 97 -0.84 -20.06 -0.09
C VAL A 97 -0.35 -19.14 1.03
N SER A 98 -0.95 -17.94 1.19
CA SER A 98 -0.61 -17.03 2.30
C SER A 98 -0.95 -17.63 3.66
N VAL A 99 -2.08 -18.34 3.79
CA VAL A 99 -2.46 -19.06 5.03
C VAL A 99 -1.43 -20.14 5.34
N LEU A 100 -1.10 -20.97 4.35
CA LEU A 100 -0.15 -22.07 4.53
C LEU A 100 1.26 -21.56 4.85
N ALA A 101 1.71 -20.51 4.15
CA ALA A 101 3.01 -19.90 4.38
C ALA A 101 3.11 -19.26 5.77
N ALA A 102 2.08 -18.54 6.21
CA ALA A 102 2.04 -17.96 7.56
C ALA A 102 2.03 -19.05 8.63
N ALA A 103 1.24 -20.10 8.48
CA ALA A 103 1.25 -21.25 9.40
C ALA A 103 2.61 -21.95 9.43
N ALA A 104 3.25 -22.13 8.28
CA ALA A 104 4.58 -22.72 8.17
C ALA A 104 5.66 -21.84 8.83
N MET A 105 5.56 -20.52 8.74
CA MET A 105 6.45 -19.60 9.49
C MET A 105 6.30 -19.80 11.00
N GLY A 106 5.07 -19.88 11.52
CA GLY A 106 4.82 -20.16 12.93
C GLY A 106 5.34 -21.52 13.41
N ALA A 107 5.40 -22.51 12.51
CA ALA A 107 5.90 -23.85 12.81
C ALA A 107 7.42 -24.02 12.67
N SER A 108 8.11 -23.06 12.01
CA SER A 108 9.54 -23.17 11.70
C SER A 108 10.41 -22.38 12.67
N SER A 109 11.59 -22.93 12.98
CA SER A 109 12.68 -22.23 13.67
C SER A 109 13.90 -22.03 12.76
N ILE A 110 13.83 -22.52 11.51
CA ILE A 110 14.97 -22.52 10.56
C ILE A 110 14.93 -21.24 9.73
N THR A 111 15.96 -20.40 9.82
CA THR A 111 16.08 -19.10 9.13
C THR A 111 15.77 -19.19 7.63
N VAL A 112 16.37 -20.18 6.93
CA VAL A 112 16.15 -20.34 5.48
C VAL A 112 14.69 -20.65 5.17
N MET A 113 14.03 -21.49 5.98
CA MET A 113 12.61 -21.83 5.80
C MET A 113 11.72 -20.63 6.04
N LEU A 114 12.02 -19.82 7.06
CA LEU A 114 11.31 -18.55 7.32
C LEU A 114 11.40 -17.62 6.10
N GLY A 115 12.62 -17.51 5.51
CA GLY A 115 12.82 -16.73 4.30
C GLY A 115 12.03 -17.24 3.10
N ILE A 116 12.02 -18.56 2.87
CA ILE A 116 11.26 -19.19 1.79
C ILE A 116 9.75 -18.96 1.97
N PHE A 117 9.23 -19.21 3.16
CA PHE A 117 7.79 -19.05 3.42
C PHE A 117 7.36 -17.58 3.35
N PHE A 118 8.19 -16.65 3.85
CA PHE A 118 7.87 -15.23 3.74
C PHE A 118 7.98 -14.70 2.30
N CYS A 119 8.95 -15.17 1.53
CA CYS A 119 9.05 -14.91 0.10
C CYS A 119 7.81 -15.40 -0.66
N LEU A 120 7.37 -16.64 -0.41
CA LEU A 120 6.17 -17.22 -0.99
C LEU A 120 4.92 -16.41 -0.60
N GLN A 121 4.84 -16.00 0.65
CA GLN A 121 3.77 -15.12 1.14
C GLN A 121 3.77 -13.77 0.40
N GLY A 122 4.94 -13.17 0.16
CA GLY A 122 5.08 -11.93 -0.62
C GLY A 122 4.53 -12.06 -2.03
N ALA A 123 4.97 -13.11 -2.74
CA ALA A 123 4.48 -13.42 -4.09
C ALA A 123 2.95 -13.59 -4.13
N CYS A 124 2.39 -14.31 -3.17
CA CYS A 124 0.97 -14.62 -3.13
C CYS A 124 0.11 -13.44 -2.65
N GLN A 125 0.58 -12.63 -1.72
CA GLN A 125 -0.14 -11.42 -1.28
C GLN A 125 -0.18 -10.32 -2.34
N SER A 126 0.71 -10.34 -3.33
CA SER A 126 0.66 -9.44 -4.48
C SER A 126 -0.63 -9.60 -5.30
N THR A 127 -1.29 -10.77 -5.21
CA THR A 127 -2.57 -11.05 -5.88
C THR A 127 -3.76 -10.28 -5.30
N GLY A 128 -3.56 -9.52 -4.23
CA GLY A 128 -4.62 -8.75 -3.57
C GLY A 128 -4.99 -7.49 -4.34
N TRP A 129 -4.05 -6.55 -4.53
CA TRP A 129 -4.38 -5.19 -4.96
C TRP A 129 -4.99 -5.12 -6.36
N ALA A 130 -4.24 -5.46 -7.39
CA ALA A 130 -4.68 -5.28 -8.78
C ALA A 130 -5.92 -6.12 -9.14
N PRO A 131 -6.01 -7.42 -8.76
CA PRO A 131 -7.21 -8.21 -9.02
C PRO A 131 -8.46 -7.69 -8.30
N LEU A 132 -8.35 -7.27 -7.04
CA LEU A 132 -9.50 -6.75 -6.31
C LEU A 132 -9.94 -5.38 -6.83
N MET A 133 -9.00 -4.51 -7.25
CA MET A 133 -9.32 -3.26 -7.94
C MET A 133 -10.09 -3.49 -9.23
N LYS A 134 -9.68 -4.48 -10.04
CA LYS A 134 -10.43 -4.90 -11.23
C LYS A 134 -11.84 -5.35 -10.89
N ASN A 135 -11.99 -6.14 -9.83
CA ASN A 135 -13.30 -6.60 -9.37
C ASN A 135 -14.20 -5.42 -8.94
N MET A 136 -13.66 -4.46 -8.21
CA MET A 136 -14.37 -3.22 -7.87
C MET A 136 -14.80 -2.45 -9.11
N GLY A 137 -13.92 -2.38 -10.14
CA GLY A 137 -14.23 -1.75 -11.42
C GLY A 137 -15.40 -2.38 -12.17
N ASN A 138 -15.67 -3.68 -11.98
CA ASN A 138 -16.80 -4.36 -12.60
C ASN A 138 -18.15 -4.07 -11.92
N PHE A 139 -18.16 -3.63 -10.66
CA PHE A 139 -19.39 -3.39 -9.87
C PHE A 139 -19.67 -1.90 -9.61
N PHE A 140 -18.72 -1.01 -9.90
CA PHE A 140 -18.85 0.42 -9.64
C PHE A 140 -18.49 1.24 -10.88
N SER A 141 -19.40 2.15 -11.30
CA SER A 141 -19.24 2.95 -12.49
C SER A 141 -18.11 3.97 -12.38
N GLN A 142 -17.65 4.50 -13.51
CA GLN A 142 -16.58 5.51 -13.55
C GLN A 142 -16.92 6.77 -12.72
N ARG A 143 -18.20 7.16 -12.66
CA ARG A 143 -18.64 8.36 -11.93
C ARG A 143 -18.48 8.28 -10.43
N GLU A 144 -18.68 7.10 -9.85
CA GLU A 144 -18.62 6.87 -8.41
C GLU A 144 -17.32 6.20 -7.94
N ARG A 145 -16.56 5.66 -8.89
CA ARG A 145 -15.36 4.85 -8.65
C ARG A 145 -14.32 5.55 -7.77
N GLY A 146 -14.11 6.85 -7.95
CA GLY A 146 -13.15 7.61 -7.14
C GLY A 146 -13.49 7.58 -5.65
N THR A 147 -14.74 7.87 -5.29
CA THR A 147 -15.21 7.88 -3.90
C THR A 147 -15.22 6.47 -3.30
N VAL A 148 -15.74 5.49 -4.06
CA VAL A 148 -15.84 4.10 -3.60
C VAL A 148 -14.47 3.48 -3.40
N ILE A 149 -13.52 3.67 -4.33
CA ILE A 149 -12.15 3.17 -4.21
C ILE A 149 -11.43 3.89 -3.07
N GLY A 150 -11.64 5.18 -2.88
CA GLY A 150 -11.09 5.92 -1.74
C GLY A 150 -11.52 5.32 -0.41
N LEU A 151 -12.82 5.02 -0.26
CA LEU A 151 -13.35 4.34 0.93
C LEU A 151 -12.83 2.91 1.04
N TRP A 152 -12.80 2.16 -0.07
CA TRP A 152 -12.29 0.79 -0.09
C TRP A 152 -10.81 0.73 0.31
N SER A 153 -10.01 1.69 -0.10
CA SER A 153 -8.57 1.74 0.22
C SER A 153 -8.27 1.91 1.72
N THR A 154 -9.26 2.23 2.55
CA THR A 154 -9.07 2.22 4.01
C THR A 154 -8.67 0.84 4.56
N ASN A 155 -8.92 -0.23 3.79
CA ASN A 155 -8.61 -1.61 4.18
C ASN A 155 -7.12 -1.83 4.55
N TYR A 156 -6.19 -1.22 3.82
CA TYR A 156 -4.76 -1.42 4.11
C TYR A 156 -4.31 -0.66 5.37
N ALA A 157 -4.85 0.52 5.61
CA ALA A 157 -4.50 1.30 6.79
C ALA A 157 -5.10 0.69 8.06
N VAL A 158 -6.41 0.36 8.02
CA VAL A 158 -7.08 -0.35 9.12
C VAL A 158 -6.49 -1.74 9.32
N GLY A 159 -6.20 -2.45 8.22
CA GLY A 159 -5.56 -3.77 8.24
C GLY A 159 -4.18 -3.74 8.91
N GLY A 160 -3.33 -2.80 8.55
CA GLY A 160 -2.00 -2.65 9.13
C GLY A 160 -2.04 -2.28 10.61
N MET A 161 -2.92 -1.34 10.98
CA MET A 161 -3.14 -0.93 12.38
C MET A 161 -3.59 -2.13 13.24
N VAL A 162 -4.65 -2.81 12.82
CA VAL A 162 -5.20 -3.95 13.56
C VAL A 162 -4.21 -5.11 13.61
N ALA A 163 -3.52 -5.40 12.51
CA ALA A 163 -2.59 -6.50 12.39
C ALA A 163 -1.45 -6.43 13.41
N SER A 164 -0.87 -5.25 13.62
CA SER A 164 0.24 -5.08 14.56
C SER A 164 -0.18 -5.35 16.01
N VAL A 165 -1.35 -4.83 16.42
CA VAL A 165 -1.89 -5.07 17.75
C VAL A 165 -2.33 -6.53 17.91
N PHE A 166 -3.01 -7.08 16.91
CA PHE A 166 -3.55 -8.43 16.92
C PHE A 166 -2.45 -9.49 17.02
N ALA A 167 -1.42 -9.37 16.18
CA ALA A 167 -0.26 -10.27 16.23
C ALA A 167 0.50 -10.12 17.55
N GLY A 168 0.66 -8.89 18.06
CA GLY A 168 1.32 -8.63 19.33
C GLY A 168 0.59 -9.27 20.51
N TYR A 169 -0.73 -9.08 20.57
CA TYR A 169 -1.56 -9.64 21.65
C TYR A 169 -1.45 -11.17 21.76
N TRP A 170 -1.58 -11.87 20.64
CA TRP A 170 -1.46 -13.32 20.63
C TRP A 170 -0.02 -13.79 20.85
N GLY A 171 0.95 -13.01 20.39
CA GLY A 171 2.37 -13.26 20.62
C GLY A 171 2.76 -13.16 22.10
N ASP A 172 2.29 -12.14 22.82
CA ASP A 172 2.55 -11.99 24.25
C ASP A 172 1.81 -13.05 25.08
N LEU A 173 0.57 -13.41 24.66
CA LEU A 173 -0.27 -14.34 25.42
C LEU A 173 0.18 -15.80 25.31
N MET A 174 0.58 -16.23 24.09
CA MET A 174 0.81 -17.65 23.78
C MET A 174 2.19 -17.93 23.15
N GLY A 175 3.02 -16.91 23.02
CA GLY A 175 4.32 -16.98 22.37
C GLY A 175 4.29 -16.56 20.89
N TRP A 176 5.45 -16.16 20.37
CA TRP A 176 5.60 -15.56 19.03
C TRP A 176 5.03 -16.41 17.88
N ARG A 177 4.98 -17.74 18.03
CA ARG A 177 4.41 -18.66 17.03
C ARG A 177 2.93 -18.38 16.79
N PHE A 178 2.19 -18.01 17.83
CA PHE A 178 0.78 -17.69 17.75
C PHE A 178 0.51 -16.33 17.10
N ALA A 179 1.52 -15.44 17.06
CA ALA A 179 1.45 -14.25 16.22
C ALA A 179 1.31 -14.59 14.72
N PHE A 180 1.68 -15.81 14.29
CA PHE A 180 1.45 -16.31 12.93
C PHE A 180 0.18 -17.17 12.82
N PHE A 181 -0.02 -18.12 13.73
CA PHE A 181 -1.12 -19.09 13.63
C PHE A 181 -2.49 -18.44 13.70
N ILE A 182 -2.70 -17.49 14.62
CA ILE A 182 -4.02 -16.88 14.78
C ILE A 182 -4.38 -15.95 13.60
N PRO A 183 -3.50 -15.06 13.11
CA PRO A 183 -3.77 -14.33 11.86
C PRO A 183 -3.97 -15.25 10.65
N ALA A 184 -3.23 -16.36 10.53
CA ALA A 184 -3.42 -17.34 9.47
C ALA A 184 -4.81 -18.00 9.54
N ALA A 185 -5.26 -18.40 10.74
CA ALA A 185 -6.61 -18.94 10.95
C ALA A 185 -7.70 -17.90 10.65
N THR A 186 -7.47 -16.64 11.02
CA THR A 186 -8.39 -15.53 10.70
C THR A 186 -8.47 -15.32 9.18
N LEU A 187 -7.33 -15.33 8.47
CA LEU A 187 -7.30 -15.22 7.01
C LEU A 187 -8.00 -16.43 6.35
N LEU A 188 -7.88 -17.63 6.92
CA LEU A 188 -8.63 -18.81 6.45
C LEU A 188 -10.14 -18.59 6.60
N GLY A 189 -10.60 -18.02 7.69
CA GLY A 189 -12.02 -17.63 7.86
C GLY A 189 -12.48 -16.63 6.79
N VAL A 190 -11.66 -15.62 6.50
CA VAL A 190 -11.92 -14.66 5.42
C VAL A 190 -11.92 -15.34 4.05
N TRP A 191 -11.04 -16.30 3.81
CA TRP A 191 -10.98 -17.10 2.59
C TRP A 191 -12.29 -17.89 2.37
N VAL A 192 -12.85 -18.50 3.42
CA VAL A 192 -14.16 -19.20 3.36
C VAL A 192 -15.26 -18.20 2.99
N LEU A 193 -15.31 -17.04 3.64
CA LEU A 193 -16.27 -15.99 3.30
C LEU A 193 -16.11 -15.50 1.86
N PHE A 194 -14.88 -15.38 1.39
CA PHE A 194 -14.58 -14.97 0.01
C PHE A 194 -15.10 -15.99 -1.01
N ILE A 195 -14.93 -17.30 -0.75
CA ILE A 195 -15.52 -18.35 -1.59
C ILE A 195 -17.04 -18.21 -1.67
N LEU A 196 -17.71 -17.96 -0.56
CA LEU A 196 -19.18 -17.94 -0.51
C LEU A 196 -19.73 -16.69 -1.20
N PHE A 197 -19.16 -15.53 -0.96
CA PHE A 197 -19.76 -14.23 -1.25
C PHE A 197 -19.16 -13.47 -2.43
N GLN A 198 -17.94 -13.79 -2.88
CA GLN A 198 -17.33 -13.05 -3.98
C GLN A 198 -17.76 -13.59 -5.34
N ARG A 199 -17.94 -12.68 -6.31
CA ARG A 199 -18.21 -12.93 -7.74
C ARG A 199 -17.34 -11.98 -8.59
N ASN A 200 -17.00 -12.39 -9.81
CA ASN A 200 -16.13 -11.57 -10.66
C ASN A 200 -16.89 -10.41 -11.29
N ARG A 201 -18.13 -10.63 -11.71
CA ARG A 201 -18.94 -9.65 -12.45
C ARG A 201 -20.41 -9.75 -12.03
N PRO A 202 -21.22 -8.69 -12.25
CA PRO A 202 -22.65 -8.74 -12.04
C PRO A 202 -23.35 -9.86 -12.83
N GLU A 203 -22.87 -10.15 -14.05
CA GLU A 203 -23.43 -11.17 -14.93
C GLU A 203 -23.29 -12.58 -14.33
N ASP A 204 -22.32 -12.86 -13.47
CA ASP A 204 -22.17 -14.13 -12.76
C ASP A 204 -23.37 -14.46 -11.85
N VAL A 205 -24.20 -13.47 -11.57
CA VAL A 205 -25.40 -13.59 -10.72
C VAL A 205 -26.68 -13.17 -11.45
N GLY A 206 -26.63 -13.13 -12.80
CA GLY A 206 -27.77 -12.81 -13.63
C GLY A 206 -28.19 -11.32 -13.62
N LEU A 207 -27.28 -10.44 -13.24
CA LEU A 207 -27.49 -9.00 -13.26
C LEU A 207 -26.85 -8.38 -14.51
N PRO A 208 -27.38 -7.26 -15.05
CA PRO A 208 -26.76 -6.57 -16.17
C PRO A 208 -25.41 -5.97 -15.77
N SER A 209 -24.58 -5.60 -16.75
CA SER A 209 -23.34 -4.89 -16.47
C SER A 209 -23.60 -3.54 -15.77
N ILE A 210 -22.59 -2.99 -15.08
CA ILE A 210 -22.76 -1.71 -14.36
C ILE A 210 -23.06 -0.56 -15.34
N GLU A 211 -22.51 -0.61 -16.53
CA GLU A 211 -22.73 0.36 -17.61
C GLU A 211 -24.19 0.33 -18.07
N THR A 212 -24.73 -0.86 -18.31
CA THR A 212 -26.16 -1.05 -18.66
C THR A 212 -27.06 -0.59 -17.50
N TYR A 213 -26.73 -0.92 -16.27
CA TYR A 213 -27.51 -0.53 -15.08
C TYR A 213 -27.57 0.99 -14.88
N HIS A 214 -26.50 1.71 -15.18
CA HIS A 214 -26.45 3.18 -15.12
C HIS A 214 -26.88 3.87 -16.43
N GLY A 215 -27.16 3.13 -17.51
CA GLY A 215 -27.49 3.70 -18.82
C GLY A 215 -26.30 4.42 -19.48
N GLU A 216 -25.09 3.98 -19.19
CA GLU A 216 -23.83 4.59 -19.69
C GLU A 216 -23.36 3.97 -21.03
N GLU A 217 -24.05 2.95 -21.56
CA GLU A 217 -23.69 2.26 -22.81
C GLU A 217 -23.56 3.19 -24.02
N THR A 218 -24.34 4.27 -24.06
CA THR A 218 -24.34 5.21 -25.18
C THR A 218 -23.06 6.06 -25.26
N ALA A 219 -22.30 6.19 -24.16
CA ALA A 219 -21.07 6.99 -24.11
C ALA A 219 -19.84 6.20 -24.59
N MET A 220 -19.85 4.86 -24.50
CA MET A 220 -18.73 4.01 -24.90
C MET A 220 -18.69 3.72 -26.41
N LEU A 221 -19.82 3.80 -27.10
CA LEU A 221 -19.89 3.56 -28.55
C LEU A 221 -19.23 4.68 -29.39
N VAL A 222 -18.78 5.77 -28.78
CA VAL A 222 -18.10 6.88 -29.47
C VAL A 222 -16.57 6.79 -29.38
N GLU A 223 -16.03 5.90 -28.57
CA GLU A 223 -14.57 5.71 -28.39
C GLU A 223 -14.13 4.29 -28.78
N ASP A 224 -14.56 3.82 -29.97
CA ASP A 224 -14.06 2.59 -30.57
C ASP A 224 -12.66 2.83 -31.17
N GLN A 225 -11.64 2.76 -30.32
CA GLN A 225 -10.25 2.63 -30.76
C GLN A 225 -9.94 1.16 -30.97
N SER A 226 -9.64 0.81 -32.21
CA SER A 226 -9.33 -0.56 -32.63
C SER A 226 -8.16 -1.17 -31.84
N PRO A 227 -8.20 -2.48 -31.53
CA PRO A 227 -7.16 -3.18 -30.75
C PRO A 227 -5.74 -3.11 -31.36
N GLU A 228 -5.61 -2.74 -32.64
CA GLU A 228 -4.32 -2.61 -33.31
C GLU A 228 -3.54 -1.34 -32.92
N ASP A 229 -4.21 -0.29 -32.45
CA ASP A 229 -3.56 0.94 -32.01
C ASP A 229 -3.04 0.88 -30.55
N GLU A 230 -3.58 0.01 -29.71
CA GLU A 230 -3.15 -0.17 -28.33
C GLU A 230 -1.69 -0.65 -28.21
N HIS A 231 -1.26 -1.55 -29.10
CA HIS A 231 0.09 -2.13 -29.01
C HIS A 231 1.19 -1.22 -29.57
N LYS A 232 0.90 -0.45 -30.61
CA LYS A 232 1.85 0.52 -31.20
C LYS A 232 1.96 1.81 -30.37
N GLY A 233 0.90 2.17 -29.64
CA GLY A 233 0.88 3.30 -28.72
C GLY A 233 1.71 3.09 -27.45
N SER A 234 1.79 1.87 -26.93
CA SER A 234 2.39 1.56 -25.64
C SER A 234 3.88 1.95 -25.54
N TRP A 235 4.73 1.62 -26.51
CA TRP A 235 6.15 2.00 -26.51
C TRP A 235 6.38 3.51 -26.69
N LYS A 236 5.54 4.16 -27.48
CA LYS A 236 5.60 5.63 -27.66
C LYS A 236 5.24 6.34 -26.37
N VAL A 237 4.18 5.90 -25.70
CA VAL A 237 3.75 6.42 -24.39
C VAL A 237 4.82 6.18 -23.31
N ILE A 238 5.41 4.99 -23.26
CA ILE A 238 6.51 4.69 -22.33
C ILE A 238 7.70 5.63 -22.58
N LYS A 239 8.10 5.82 -23.82
CA LYS A 239 9.21 6.72 -24.19
C LYS A 239 8.91 8.17 -23.83
N GLU A 240 7.68 8.63 -24.06
CA GLU A 240 7.22 9.96 -23.71
C GLU A 240 7.25 10.19 -22.20
N VAL A 241 6.72 9.23 -21.42
CA VAL A 241 6.74 9.22 -19.97
C VAL A 241 8.17 9.25 -19.41
N LEU A 242 9.07 8.41 -19.95
CA LEU A 242 10.48 8.38 -19.55
C LEU A 242 11.29 9.61 -20.02
N SER A 243 10.79 10.36 -21.00
CA SER A 243 11.40 11.62 -21.46
C SER A 243 10.94 12.83 -20.64
N ASN A 244 9.91 12.67 -19.83
CA ASN A 244 9.37 13.76 -19.00
C ASN A 244 10.25 13.96 -17.74
N ARG A 245 11.04 15.04 -17.73
CA ARG A 245 11.95 15.37 -16.63
C ARG A 245 11.23 15.53 -15.28
N THR A 246 10.05 16.13 -15.29
CA THR A 246 9.24 16.30 -14.06
C THR A 246 8.85 14.94 -13.49
N LEU A 247 8.43 14.01 -14.34
CA LEU A 247 8.06 12.67 -13.91
C LEU A 247 9.26 11.89 -13.36
N LEU A 248 10.44 12.00 -13.98
CA LEU A 248 11.66 11.36 -13.47
C LEU A 248 12.07 11.92 -12.10
N VAL A 249 11.92 13.23 -11.89
CA VAL A 249 12.14 13.88 -10.59
C VAL A 249 11.16 13.32 -9.54
N ILE A 250 9.88 13.17 -9.90
CA ILE A 250 8.87 12.57 -9.02
C ILE A 250 9.20 11.11 -8.69
N CYS A 251 9.59 10.31 -9.68
CA CYS A 251 10.02 8.92 -9.47
C CYS A 251 11.20 8.83 -8.51
N LEU A 252 12.22 9.67 -8.69
CA LEU A 252 13.39 9.69 -7.82
C LEU A 252 13.04 10.15 -6.39
N ALA A 253 12.22 11.18 -6.26
CA ALA A 253 11.77 11.64 -4.94
C ALA A 253 10.94 10.56 -4.23
N TYR A 254 10.08 9.86 -4.96
CA TYR A 254 9.28 8.78 -4.39
C TYR A 254 10.12 7.57 -3.99
N PHE A 255 11.12 7.20 -4.82
CA PHE A 255 12.13 6.20 -4.47
C PHE A 255 12.83 6.54 -3.16
N LEU A 256 13.25 7.79 -2.96
CA LEU A 256 13.95 8.25 -1.77
C LEU A 256 13.05 8.37 -0.53
N THR A 257 11.74 8.57 -0.72
CA THR A 257 10.76 8.69 0.38
C THR A 257 10.35 7.32 0.94
N LYS A 258 10.24 6.32 0.08
CA LYS A 258 9.73 4.98 0.44
C LYS A 258 10.54 4.24 1.49
N PRO A 259 11.88 4.34 1.53
CA PRO A 259 12.67 3.65 2.55
C PRO A 259 12.24 3.98 3.98
N ALA A 260 11.97 5.25 4.29
CA ALA A 260 11.51 5.64 5.63
C ALA A 260 10.19 4.97 6.01
N ARG A 261 9.22 4.91 5.07
CA ARG A 261 7.94 4.24 5.30
C ARG A 261 8.10 2.76 5.59
N TYR A 262 8.88 2.06 4.78
CA TYR A 262 9.03 0.60 4.90
C TYR A 262 9.89 0.20 6.10
N ALA A 263 10.89 1.00 6.46
CA ALA A 263 11.66 0.82 7.68
C ALA A 263 10.74 0.86 8.92
N ILE A 264 9.91 1.88 9.05
CA ILE A 264 8.93 1.99 10.14
C ILE A 264 7.92 0.83 10.10
N LEU A 265 7.45 0.45 8.92
CA LEU A 265 6.46 -0.61 8.74
C LEU A 265 6.97 -1.98 9.21
N PHE A 266 8.22 -2.33 8.88
CA PHE A 266 8.79 -3.66 9.10
C PHE A 266 9.62 -3.77 10.39
N TRP A 267 10.16 -2.65 10.87
CA TRP A 267 11.07 -2.62 12.02
C TRP A 267 10.58 -1.76 13.19
N GLY A 268 9.48 -1.04 13.00
CA GLY A 268 8.92 -0.18 14.03
C GLY A 268 8.65 -0.88 15.36
N PRO A 269 7.96 -2.03 15.39
CA PRO A 269 7.74 -2.75 16.64
C PRO A 269 9.04 -3.16 17.33
N LYS A 270 10.04 -3.65 16.57
CA LYS A 270 11.34 -4.04 17.13
C LYS A 270 12.09 -2.84 17.74
N TYR A 271 12.15 -1.71 17.03
CA TYR A 271 12.77 -0.49 17.57
C TYR A 271 12.10 -0.02 18.88
N ILE A 272 10.77 -0.04 18.93
CA ILE A 272 10.02 0.35 20.14
C ILE A 272 10.33 -0.60 21.28
N ASN A 273 10.36 -1.91 21.02
CA ASN A 273 10.74 -2.92 22.02
C ASN A 273 12.14 -2.66 22.58
N GLU A 274 13.14 -2.45 21.75
CA GLU A 274 14.52 -2.19 22.19
C GLU A 274 14.64 -0.88 22.99
N LYS A 275 13.87 0.17 22.61
CA LYS A 275 13.91 1.46 23.32
C LYS A 275 13.14 1.47 24.65
N LEU A 276 12.03 0.77 24.73
CA LEU A 276 11.12 0.81 25.89
C LEU A 276 11.21 -0.46 26.76
N GLY A 277 11.83 -1.55 26.29
CA GLY A 277 11.73 -2.86 26.92
C GLY A 277 10.29 -3.40 26.93
N SER A 278 9.44 -2.96 25.99
CA SER A 278 8.00 -3.28 25.95
C SER A 278 7.74 -4.62 25.27
N GLY A 279 6.63 -5.30 25.60
CA GLY A 279 6.21 -6.53 24.95
C GLY A 279 5.75 -6.31 23.50
N MET A 280 5.39 -7.40 22.82
CA MET A 280 4.93 -7.38 21.42
C MET A 280 3.63 -6.58 21.23
N THR A 281 2.69 -6.67 22.18
CA THR A 281 1.42 -5.93 22.13
C THR A 281 1.64 -4.43 22.19
N GLU A 282 2.41 -3.95 23.16
CA GLU A 282 2.66 -2.52 23.34
C GLU A 282 3.47 -1.96 22.18
N SER A 283 4.51 -2.66 21.75
CA SER A 283 5.34 -2.28 20.60
C SER A 283 4.50 -2.23 19.31
N GLY A 284 3.63 -3.22 19.11
CA GLY A 284 2.70 -3.26 17.99
C GLY A 284 1.67 -2.12 18.02
N ALA A 285 1.12 -1.81 19.21
CA ALA A 285 0.14 -0.74 19.38
C ALA A 285 0.74 0.64 19.11
N ILE A 286 1.93 0.94 19.63
CA ILE A 286 2.63 2.20 19.36
C ILE A 286 2.98 2.29 17.85
N SER A 287 3.47 1.20 17.26
CA SER A 287 3.76 1.17 15.83
C SER A 287 2.51 1.38 14.96
N ALA A 288 1.33 0.92 15.38
CA ALA A 288 0.07 1.12 14.68
C ALA A 288 -0.36 2.60 14.59
N LEU A 289 0.10 3.46 15.49
CA LEU A 289 -0.15 4.90 15.46
C LEU A 289 0.41 5.56 14.19
N PHE A 290 1.47 5.01 13.64
CA PHE A 290 2.01 5.44 12.34
C PHE A 290 0.97 5.35 11.22
N GLU A 291 0.26 4.24 11.12
CA GLU A 291 -0.78 4.04 10.09
C GLU A 291 -2.03 4.85 10.39
N THR A 292 -2.38 4.99 11.66
CA THR A 292 -3.51 5.83 12.11
C THR A 292 -3.30 7.30 11.71
N ALA A 293 -2.13 7.85 12.02
CA ALA A 293 -1.78 9.22 11.63
C ALA A 293 -1.62 9.38 10.12
N GLY A 294 -1.23 8.30 9.43
CA GLY A 294 -1.11 8.25 7.98
C GLY A 294 -2.43 8.56 7.27
N ILE A 295 -3.56 8.08 7.79
CA ILE A 295 -4.89 8.40 7.24
C ILE A 295 -5.14 9.91 7.30
N ALA A 296 -4.86 10.55 8.44
CA ALA A 296 -4.99 12.00 8.59
C ALA A 296 -4.01 12.74 7.65
N GLY A 297 -2.76 12.28 7.55
CA GLY A 297 -1.75 12.82 6.64
C GLY A 297 -2.18 12.80 5.18
N ALA A 298 -2.74 11.68 4.73
CA ALA A 298 -3.26 11.54 3.37
C ALA A 298 -4.40 12.53 3.06
N ILE A 299 -5.35 12.69 3.98
CA ILE A 299 -6.48 13.63 3.82
C ILE A 299 -5.98 15.08 3.84
N LEU A 300 -5.16 15.42 4.85
CA LEU A 300 -4.62 16.76 5.01
C LEU A 300 -3.76 17.19 3.82
N SER A 301 -3.00 16.27 3.23
CA SER A 301 -2.13 16.55 2.09
C SER A 301 -2.89 17.12 0.90
N GLY A 302 -4.04 16.55 0.56
CA GLY A 302 -4.90 17.03 -0.51
C GLY A 302 -5.48 18.41 -0.19
N VAL A 303 -6.07 18.57 1.00
CA VAL A 303 -6.67 19.83 1.44
C VAL A 303 -5.65 20.98 1.48
N VAL A 304 -4.46 20.74 2.05
CA VAL A 304 -3.39 21.74 2.14
C VAL A 304 -2.85 22.06 0.74
N SER A 305 -2.63 21.06 -0.11
CA SER A 305 -2.17 21.28 -1.48
C SER A 305 -3.14 22.17 -2.27
N ASP A 306 -4.44 21.89 -2.17
CA ASP A 306 -5.43 22.58 -2.99
C ASP A 306 -5.77 23.98 -2.44
N ARG A 307 -5.97 24.11 -1.12
CA ARG A 307 -6.43 25.36 -0.51
C ARG A 307 -5.30 26.34 -0.18
N VAL A 308 -4.14 25.84 0.28
CA VAL A 308 -3.04 26.72 0.73
C VAL A 308 -2.06 27.01 -0.41
N PHE A 309 -1.76 25.98 -1.23
CA PHE A 309 -0.75 26.09 -2.29
C PHE A 309 -1.36 26.18 -3.70
N GLY A 310 -2.68 26.32 -3.85
CA GLY A 310 -3.34 26.49 -5.15
C GLY A 310 -3.07 25.31 -6.09
N ALA A 311 -3.20 24.06 -5.58
CA ALA A 311 -2.94 22.80 -6.27
C ALA A 311 -1.48 22.54 -6.68
N ARG A 312 -0.52 23.34 -6.18
CA ARG A 312 0.90 23.03 -6.33
C ARG A 312 1.28 21.87 -5.42
N ARG A 313 1.70 20.76 -6.01
CA ARG A 313 1.96 19.49 -5.29
C ARG A 313 3.30 19.47 -4.56
N ALA A 314 4.35 20.02 -5.19
CA ALA A 314 5.71 19.97 -4.67
C ALA A 314 5.92 20.71 -3.34
N PRO A 315 5.38 21.94 -3.07
CA PRO A 315 5.62 22.63 -1.82
C PRO A 315 5.21 21.83 -0.58
N VAL A 316 4.04 21.17 -0.62
CA VAL A 316 3.52 20.38 0.51
C VAL A 316 4.42 19.18 0.78
N CYS A 317 4.87 18.50 -0.31
CA CYS A 317 5.79 17.36 -0.20
C CYS A 317 7.16 17.80 0.35
N VAL A 318 7.73 18.90 -0.14
CA VAL A 318 9.03 19.42 0.32
C VAL A 318 8.99 19.77 1.80
N ILE A 319 7.96 20.51 2.25
CA ILE A 319 7.81 20.87 3.66
C ILE A 319 7.70 19.62 4.54
N ALA A 320 6.87 18.68 4.15
CA ALA A 320 6.71 17.42 4.90
C ALA A 320 8.01 16.60 4.94
N LEU A 321 8.76 16.52 3.83
CA LEU A 321 10.02 15.79 3.75
C LEU A 321 11.15 16.45 4.54
N VAL A 322 11.21 17.79 4.56
CA VAL A 322 12.18 18.52 5.39
C VAL A 322 11.86 18.30 6.87
N ALA A 323 10.60 18.42 7.28
CA ALA A 323 10.18 18.15 8.64
C ALA A 323 10.44 16.70 9.06
N LEU A 324 10.13 15.74 8.19
CA LEU A 324 10.40 14.31 8.42
C LEU A 324 11.89 14.06 8.56
N GLY A 325 12.70 14.54 7.62
CA GLY A 325 14.14 14.33 7.62
C GLY A 325 14.78 14.93 8.87
N GLY A 326 14.44 16.18 9.22
CA GLY A 326 14.91 16.82 10.44
C GLY A 326 14.50 16.07 11.71
N PHE A 327 13.27 15.58 11.77
CA PHE A 327 12.79 14.78 12.90
C PHE A 327 13.52 13.44 13.04
N LEU A 328 13.73 12.72 11.93
CA LEU A 328 14.43 11.43 11.93
C LEU A 328 15.90 11.59 12.41
N LEU A 329 16.58 12.70 12.10
CA LEU A 329 17.96 12.94 12.56
C LEU A 329 18.09 13.01 14.09
N VAL A 330 17.02 13.38 14.81
CA VAL A 330 17.03 13.53 16.27
C VAL A 330 16.25 12.42 17.00
N MET A 331 15.55 11.57 16.26
CA MET A 331 14.58 10.63 16.83
C MET A 331 15.17 9.69 17.87
N ASP A 332 16.35 9.11 17.60
CA ASP A 332 16.94 8.13 18.51
C ASP A 332 17.50 8.76 19.81
N GLY A 333 17.79 10.06 19.79
CA GLY A 333 18.18 10.84 20.96
C GLY A 333 17.03 11.30 21.85
N LEU A 334 15.77 11.08 21.44
CA LEU A 334 14.61 11.47 22.24
C LEU A 334 14.47 10.58 23.48
N PRO A 335 13.84 11.10 24.56
CA PRO A 335 13.59 10.31 25.76
C PRO A 335 12.81 9.03 25.45
N ALA A 336 13.29 7.89 25.96
CA ALA A 336 12.66 6.60 25.80
C ALA A 336 11.42 6.46 26.71
N THR A 337 10.36 7.19 26.38
CA THR A 337 9.08 7.12 27.10
C THR A 337 7.95 6.75 26.13
N ARG A 338 6.90 6.11 26.66
CA ARG A 338 5.71 5.72 25.87
C ARG A 338 5.10 6.89 25.11
N VAL A 339 4.97 8.02 25.79
CA VAL A 339 4.35 9.23 25.19
C VAL A 339 5.19 9.78 24.05
N VAL A 340 6.52 9.84 24.23
CA VAL A 340 7.44 10.33 23.20
C VAL A 340 7.44 9.38 22.00
N MET A 341 7.50 8.06 22.22
CA MET A 341 7.44 7.07 21.14
C MET A 341 6.10 7.15 20.39
N ALA A 342 4.98 7.21 21.09
CA ALA A 342 3.66 7.35 20.49
C ALA A 342 3.54 8.63 19.66
N GLY A 343 3.96 9.77 20.21
CA GLY A 343 3.99 11.05 19.50
C GLY A 343 4.90 11.04 18.29
N SER A 344 6.07 10.38 18.39
CA SER A 344 7.01 10.22 17.26
C SER A 344 6.39 9.43 16.12
N TYR A 345 5.74 8.31 16.40
CA TYR A 345 5.09 7.48 15.38
C TYR A 345 3.88 8.17 14.74
N LEU A 346 3.11 8.93 15.52
CA LEU A 346 2.04 9.79 14.96
C LEU A 346 2.63 10.85 14.02
N LEU A 347 3.68 11.55 14.43
CA LEU A 347 4.33 12.58 13.61
C LEU A 347 4.94 12.00 12.33
N ILE A 348 5.68 10.90 12.45
CA ILE A 348 6.28 10.23 11.29
C ILE A 348 5.17 9.76 10.31
N GLY A 349 4.10 9.17 10.82
CA GLY A 349 2.97 8.74 10.01
C GLY A 349 2.34 9.91 9.25
N LEU A 350 2.04 11.00 9.96
CA LEU A 350 1.51 12.21 9.34
C LEU A 350 2.41 12.71 8.21
N LEU A 351 3.71 12.85 8.47
CA LEU A 351 4.67 13.45 7.53
C LEU A 351 4.99 12.54 6.34
N ILE A 352 5.08 11.22 6.52
CA ILE A 352 5.37 10.27 5.42
C ILE A 352 4.21 10.14 4.46
N PHE A 353 2.98 10.09 4.96
CA PHE A 353 1.82 9.87 4.09
C PHE A 353 1.48 11.07 3.22
N VAL A 354 1.96 12.27 3.55
CA VAL A 354 1.82 13.47 2.69
C VAL A 354 2.48 13.25 1.32
N PRO A 355 3.80 13.07 1.20
CA PRO A 355 4.42 12.82 -0.09
C PRO A 355 4.01 11.47 -0.69
N ASP A 356 3.76 10.44 0.13
CA ASP A 356 3.32 9.13 -0.36
C ASP A 356 2.00 9.21 -1.13
N THR A 357 1.04 9.98 -0.63
CA THR A 357 -0.27 10.15 -1.26
C THR A 357 -0.20 11.07 -2.48
N ILE A 358 0.49 12.21 -2.35
CA ILE A 358 0.55 13.21 -3.43
C ILE A 358 1.33 12.69 -4.63
N LEU A 359 2.52 12.12 -4.41
CA LEU A 359 3.41 11.70 -5.50
C LEU A 359 2.86 10.48 -6.26
N ASN A 360 2.22 9.54 -5.56
CA ASN A 360 1.66 8.34 -6.17
C ASN A 360 0.27 8.53 -6.80
N GLY A 361 -0.47 9.55 -6.38
CA GLY A 361 -1.83 9.82 -6.84
C GLY A 361 -1.90 11.06 -7.74
N PRO A 362 -2.24 12.23 -7.19
CA PRO A 362 -2.48 13.44 -7.97
C PRO A 362 -1.31 13.83 -8.87
N ALA A 363 -0.05 13.73 -8.41
CA ALA A 363 1.08 14.11 -9.25
C ALA A 363 1.25 13.22 -10.49
N ALA A 364 0.92 11.93 -10.39
CA ALA A 364 0.94 11.03 -11.54
C ALA A 364 -0.08 11.43 -12.61
N ILE A 365 -1.24 11.94 -12.20
CA ILE A 365 -2.30 12.42 -13.09
C ILE A 365 -1.95 13.79 -13.65
N ASP A 366 -1.48 14.70 -12.80
CA ASP A 366 -1.22 16.11 -13.14
C ASP A 366 -0.04 16.26 -14.13
N PHE A 367 0.97 15.39 -14.03
CA PHE A 367 2.19 15.44 -14.84
C PHE A 367 2.30 14.29 -15.85
N GLY A 368 1.40 13.31 -15.81
CA GLY A 368 1.22 12.31 -16.88
C GLY A 368 0.51 12.93 -18.08
N THR A 369 0.72 12.35 -19.27
CA THR A 369 -0.13 12.68 -20.43
C THR A 369 -1.52 12.07 -20.23
N LYS A 370 -2.56 12.58 -20.90
CA LYS A 370 -3.92 12.03 -20.79
C LYS A 370 -3.97 10.51 -21.09
N GLN A 371 -3.15 10.06 -22.04
CA GLN A 371 -3.01 8.63 -22.40
C GLN A 371 -1.97 7.90 -21.56
N GLY A 372 -1.03 8.61 -20.91
CA GLY A 372 0.09 8.05 -20.14
C GLY A 372 -0.05 8.13 -18.62
N ALA A 373 -1.15 8.63 -18.06
CA ALA A 373 -1.32 8.78 -16.61
C ALA A 373 -1.19 7.46 -15.85
N ALA A 374 -1.77 6.37 -16.38
CA ALA A 374 -1.64 5.04 -15.80
C ALA A 374 -0.19 4.51 -15.86
N THR A 375 0.49 4.74 -16.99
CA THR A 375 1.91 4.41 -17.18
C THR A 375 2.79 5.21 -16.23
N ALA A 376 2.53 6.52 -16.07
CA ALA A 376 3.24 7.39 -15.13
C ALA A 376 3.07 6.91 -13.67
N ALA A 377 1.84 6.59 -13.25
CA ALA A 377 1.57 6.02 -11.94
C ALA A 377 2.30 4.68 -11.73
N GLY A 378 2.36 3.84 -12.76
CA GLY A 378 3.11 2.58 -12.74
C GLY A 378 4.61 2.80 -12.53
N PHE A 379 5.23 3.75 -13.22
CA PHE A 379 6.66 4.08 -13.04
C PHE A 379 6.96 4.66 -11.67
N ILE A 380 6.13 5.57 -11.17
CA ILE A 380 6.28 6.13 -9.82
C ILE A 380 6.17 5.01 -8.78
N ASN A 381 5.15 4.15 -8.89
CA ASN A 381 4.96 3.01 -7.97
C ASN A 381 6.10 2.00 -8.04
N GLY A 382 6.60 1.71 -9.25
CA GLY A 382 7.76 0.84 -9.46
C GLY A 382 9.01 1.38 -8.79
N ALA A 383 9.33 2.67 -8.98
CA ALA A 383 10.43 3.35 -8.30
C ALA A 383 10.28 3.29 -6.78
N GLY A 384 9.06 3.57 -6.27
CA GLY A 384 8.74 3.44 -4.86
C GLY A 384 8.89 2.03 -4.32
N SER A 385 8.56 0.99 -5.09
CA SER A 385 8.73 -0.41 -4.68
C SER A 385 10.19 -0.78 -4.49
N VAL A 386 11.08 -0.32 -5.38
CA VAL A 386 12.52 -0.51 -5.22
C VAL A 386 13.02 0.21 -3.95
N GLY A 387 12.59 1.45 -3.72
CA GLY A 387 12.86 2.18 -2.47
C GLY A 387 12.35 1.43 -1.24
N GLY A 388 11.16 0.82 -1.33
CA GLY A 388 10.57 0.01 -0.27
C GLY A 388 11.42 -1.21 0.10
N ILE A 389 12.02 -1.90 -0.89
CA ILE A 389 12.95 -3.02 -0.63
C ILE A 389 14.14 -2.53 0.20
N ILE A 390 14.73 -1.41 -0.20
CA ILE A 390 15.84 -0.78 0.54
C ILE A 390 15.42 -0.47 1.99
N GLY A 391 14.23 0.12 2.19
CA GLY A 391 13.71 0.47 3.52
C GLY A 391 13.42 -0.73 4.42
N GLY A 392 12.93 -1.83 3.85
CA GLY A 392 12.72 -3.07 4.60
C GLY A 392 14.00 -3.78 5.01
N THR A 393 15.11 -3.57 4.28
CA THR A 393 16.38 -4.25 4.53
C THR A 393 17.41 -3.41 5.29
N ILE A 394 17.45 -2.09 5.08
CA ILE A 394 18.41 -1.19 5.72
C ILE A 394 18.50 -1.39 7.24
N PRO A 395 17.39 -1.38 8.03
CA PRO A 395 17.51 -1.42 9.46
C PRO A 395 18.28 -2.63 9.97
N GLY A 396 18.07 -3.83 9.39
CA GLY A 396 18.78 -5.03 9.81
C GLY A 396 20.27 -5.03 9.51
N PHE A 397 20.69 -4.42 8.39
CA PHE A 397 22.12 -4.36 8.05
C PHE A 397 22.85 -3.21 8.74
N PHE A 398 22.14 -2.12 9.02
CA PHE A 398 22.75 -0.91 9.59
C PHE A 398 22.69 -0.88 11.10
N ALA A 399 21.63 -1.41 11.73
CA ALA A 399 21.47 -1.38 13.17
C ALA A 399 22.60 -2.11 13.90
N ASP A 400 23.10 -3.22 13.35
CA ASP A 400 24.21 -3.97 13.93
C ASP A 400 25.53 -3.18 13.97
N ARG A 401 25.75 -2.29 12.96
CA ARG A 401 27.05 -1.59 12.83
C ARG A 401 27.03 -0.17 13.38
N TRP A 402 25.91 0.53 13.22
CA TRP A 402 25.80 1.97 13.55
C TRP A 402 24.63 2.27 14.49
N GLY A 403 23.98 1.23 15.03
CA GLY A 403 22.80 1.38 15.87
C GLY A 403 21.62 2.01 15.14
N TRP A 404 20.55 2.26 15.86
CA TRP A 404 19.36 2.92 15.32
C TRP A 404 19.60 4.37 14.88
N ASN A 405 20.57 5.07 15.50
CA ASN A 405 20.99 6.40 15.07
C ASN A 405 21.44 6.39 13.60
N GLY A 406 22.28 5.42 13.22
CA GLY A 406 22.73 5.28 11.84
C GLY A 406 21.58 5.01 10.86
N VAL A 407 20.62 4.18 11.25
CA VAL A 407 19.40 3.91 10.47
C VAL A 407 18.61 5.19 10.24
N PHE A 408 18.29 5.93 11.32
CA PHE A 408 17.49 7.15 11.21
C PHE A 408 18.22 8.29 10.50
N TRP A 409 19.54 8.41 10.66
CA TRP A 409 20.34 9.40 9.91
C TRP A 409 20.33 9.11 8.41
N LEU A 410 20.45 7.84 8.02
CA LEU A 410 20.35 7.46 6.62
C LEU A 410 18.95 7.76 6.05
N LEU A 411 17.89 7.34 6.74
CA LEU A 411 16.51 7.58 6.32
C LEU A 411 16.17 9.08 6.29
N GLY A 412 16.64 9.84 7.29
CA GLY A 412 16.51 11.29 7.35
C GLY A 412 17.25 11.98 6.21
N GLY A 413 18.48 11.56 5.92
CA GLY A 413 19.25 12.03 4.77
C GLY A 413 18.56 11.75 3.45
N MET A 414 17.97 10.56 3.27
CA MET A 414 17.18 10.23 2.08
C MET A 414 15.93 11.12 1.94
N ALA A 415 15.23 11.39 3.04
CA ALA A 415 14.06 12.28 3.04
C ALA A 415 14.45 13.72 2.70
N LEU A 416 15.54 14.25 3.26
CA LEU A 416 16.07 15.57 2.91
C LEU A 416 16.53 15.65 1.46
N THR A 417 17.19 14.60 0.95
CA THR A 417 17.56 14.52 -0.46
C THR A 417 16.34 14.51 -1.37
N ALA A 418 15.27 13.79 -0.99
CA ALA A 418 14.01 13.81 -1.72
C ALA A 418 13.40 15.22 -1.77
N ALA A 419 13.47 15.97 -0.65
CA ALA A 419 13.03 17.36 -0.61
C ALA A 419 13.83 18.24 -1.57
N VAL A 420 15.15 18.12 -1.59
CA VAL A 420 16.03 18.86 -2.52
C VAL A 420 15.73 18.52 -3.97
N VAL A 421 15.52 17.23 -4.28
CA VAL A 421 15.17 16.74 -5.62
C VAL A 421 13.82 17.33 -6.09
N LEU A 422 12.86 17.55 -5.19
CA LEU A 422 11.55 18.12 -5.51
C LEU A 422 11.56 19.67 -5.58
N MET A 423 12.55 20.35 -4.99
CA MET A 423 12.61 21.82 -4.97
C MET A 423 12.45 22.49 -6.35
N PRO A 424 13.08 22.00 -7.44
CA PRO A 424 12.89 22.60 -8.76
C PRO A 424 11.44 22.58 -9.26
N GLN A 425 10.61 21.69 -8.72
CA GLN A 425 9.19 21.56 -9.06
C GLN A 425 8.26 22.43 -8.19
N TRP A 426 8.83 23.28 -7.30
CA TRP A 426 8.07 24.08 -6.35
C TRP A 426 6.92 24.88 -6.97
N ASN A 427 7.15 25.46 -8.15
CA ASN A 427 6.17 26.27 -8.87
C ASN A 427 5.44 25.49 -9.99
N ALA A 428 5.68 24.18 -10.13
CA ALA A 428 5.02 23.38 -11.15
C ALA A 428 3.51 23.31 -10.89
N MET A 429 2.73 23.66 -11.90
CA MET A 429 1.27 23.66 -11.86
C MET A 429 0.73 22.46 -12.65
N PRO A 430 -0.41 21.87 -12.25
CA PRO A 430 -1.12 20.89 -13.06
C PRO A 430 -1.50 21.44 -14.43
N ALA A 431 -1.38 20.63 -15.48
CA ALA A 431 -1.72 21.03 -16.84
C ALA A 431 -3.19 21.50 -17.00
N THR A 432 -4.08 21.04 -16.12
CA THR A 432 -5.49 21.45 -16.08
C THR A 432 -5.72 22.85 -15.47
N ALA A 433 -4.85 23.31 -14.59
CA ALA A 433 -4.99 24.62 -13.93
C ALA A 433 -4.50 25.79 -14.79
N SER A 434 -3.71 25.53 -15.85
CA SER A 434 -3.23 26.56 -16.76
C SER A 434 -4.31 27.04 -17.77
N ARG A 435 -5.36 26.25 -18.01
CA ARG A 435 -6.43 26.57 -18.97
C ARG A 435 -7.56 27.46 -18.43
N THR A 436 -7.61 27.70 -17.13
CA THR A 436 -8.65 28.54 -16.51
C THR A 436 -8.21 30.00 -16.34
N LYS A 437 -7.01 30.37 -16.80
CA LYS A 437 -6.48 31.75 -16.73
C LYS A 437 -6.35 32.44 -18.10
N GLU A 438 -6.76 31.80 -19.19
CA GLU A 438 -7.00 32.40 -20.51
C GLU A 438 -8.53 32.55 -20.72
#